data_f1473936b67d5eea8c788ed2a7c52523
#
_entry.id   f1473936b67d5eea8c788ed2a7c52523
#
_cell.length_a   1.000
_cell.length_b   1.000
_cell.length_c   1.000
_cell.angle_alpha   90.00
_cell.angle_beta   90.00
_cell.angle_gamma   90.00
#
_symmetry.space_group_name_H-M   'P 1'
#
loop_
_entity.id
_entity.type
_entity.pdbx_description
1 polymer ?
#
loop_
_entity_poly.entity_id
_entity_poly.type
_entity_poly.pdbx_seq_one_letter_code
_entity_poly.pdbx_strand_id
1 'polypeptide(L)'
;TIRHGHNFDGPQYVHGNRQWSEFKIRARTYTIPQDSINGDVAVYVNFEPTDRATYKLIFADEFNGPDGTQPDADAWHRCLRESATWNRWLSDSEDVIYLSDGKLVARAIPNPDQESDPVPMITGGVESSGLFDFQYGKIEARILTHPHSGNFPAFWLMPTDQSKGWPNDGEIDIWEQIDAQNTAYHTVHSNWTYNLGNTSNPKSSYNESVEMDRYHTYGLEWNESSLRWYVDGKQVGSYAKSTDTEALTNGQWPFDKAFYIILNQSVGNGSWAADADVDHTYETLFDWVRVYQYGTSVGIGNITDKPTFSVSASRGQIHISSDRPAALAVTDAAGRVHWRGTVDGQPHTVNVPTGIYIVAGHKVLVP
;
A
#
# COMPACT_ATOMS: atom_id res chain seq x y z
N THR A 1 -13.96 21.17 10.59
CA THR A 1 -14.78 20.88 9.41
C THR A 1 -14.47 19.49 8.92
N ILE A 2 -15.43 18.59 8.90
CA ILE A 2 -15.27 17.22 8.39
C ILE A 2 -15.81 17.20 6.96
N ARG A 3 -14.98 16.76 6.03
CA ARG A 3 -15.39 16.62 4.63
C ARG A 3 -15.53 15.14 4.33
N HIS A 4 -16.73 14.58 4.21
CA HIS A 4 -17.03 13.33 3.47
C HIS A 4 -18.53 13.03 3.45
N GLY A 5 -18.99 12.34 2.40
CA GLY A 5 -20.40 12.08 2.11
C GLY A 5 -20.87 10.72 2.63
N HIS A 6 -20.87 10.51 3.94
CA HIS A 6 -21.45 9.32 4.55
C HIS A 6 -22.46 9.68 5.64
N ASN A 7 -23.46 8.81 5.83
CA ASN A 7 -24.48 9.00 6.86
C ASN A 7 -23.93 8.55 8.21
N PHE A 8 -24.10 9.39 9.20
CA PHE A 8 -23.74 9.13 10.58
C PHE A 8 -25.01 9.16 11.43
N ASP A 9 -25.31 8.07 12.13
CA ASP A 9 -26.48 7.95 13.01
C ASP A 9 -26.07 7.44 14.39
N GLY A 10 -26.43 8.13 15.45
CA GLY A 10 -26.22 7.59 16.78
C GLY A 10 -26.61 8.51 17.95
N PRO A 11 -26.63 7.97 19.17
CA PRO A 11 -26.99 8.71 20.35
C PRO A 11 -25.91 9.65 20.85
N GLN A 12 -26.30 10.68 21.58
CA GLN A 12 -25.39 11.50 22.39
C GLN A 12 -25.12 10.83 23.72
N TYR A 13 -23.87 10.81 24.16
CA TYR A 13 -23.52 10.37 25.51
C TYR A 13 -22.34 11.17 26.09
N VAL A 14 -22.28 11.21 27.41
CA VAL A 14 -21.25 11.92 28.17
C VAL A 14 -20.43 10.90 28.93
N HIS A 15 -19.11 10.98 28.83
CA HIS A 15 -18.20 10.17 29.63
C HIS A 15 -17.21 11.06 30.37
N GLY A 16 -17.48 11.25 31.68
CA GLY A 16 -16.74 12.21 32.50
C GLY A 16 -16.98 13.65 32.03
N ASN A 17 -15.94 14.43 31.83
CA ASN A 17 -16.01 15.79 31.29
C ASN A 17 -16.00 15.87 29.77
N ARG A 18 -16.10 14.74 29.05
CA ARG A 18 -16.13 14.68 27.61
C ARG A 18 -17.53 14.43 27.11
N GLN A 19 -17.99 15.31 26.23
CA GLN A 19 -19.26 15.15 25.54
C GLN A 19 -19.04 14.57 24.18
N TRP A 20 -19.77 13.50 23.86
CA TRP A 20 -19.77 12.83 22.57
C TRP A 20 -21.11 13.02 21.91
N SER A 21 -21.10 13.40 20.65
CA SER A 21 -22.31 13.50 19.83
C SER A 21 -22.10 12.69 18.56
N GLU A 22 -22.96 11.72 18.35
CA GLU A 22 -23.09 11.04 17.07
C GLU A 22 -24.20 11.73 16.28
N PHE A 23 -23.96 11.97 15.00
CA PHE A 23 -24.88 12.67 14.13
C PHE A 23 -24.85 12.09 12.73
N LYS A 24 -25.99 12.19 12.05
CA LYS A 24 -26.11 11.74 10.68
C LYS A 24 -25.65 12.83 9.72
N ILE A 25 -24.54 12.59 9.03
CA ILE A 25 -24.03 13.51 8.01
C ILE A 25 -24.67 13.15 6.67
N ARG A 26 -25.57 13.99 6.20
CA ARG A 26 -26.13 13.93 4.84
C ARG A 26 -25.42 14.87 3.88
N ALA A 27 -24.50 15.70 4.36
CA ALA A 27 -23.73 16.65 3.60
C ALA A 27 -22.24 16.29 3.58
N ARG A 28 -21.52 16.72 2.55
CA ARG A 28 -20.07 16.52 2.42
C ARG A 28 -19.23 17.26 3.47
N THR A 29 -19.85 18.13 4.26
CA THR A 29 -19.18 18.96 5.25
C THR A 29 -20.05 19.04 6.50
N TYR A 30 -19.46 18.83 7.67
CA TYR A 30 -20.07 19.09 8.95
C TYR A 30 -19.20 20.06 9.74
N THR A 31 -19.82 21.12 10.28
CA THR A 31 -19.15 22.08 11.15
C THR A 31 -19.57 21.80 12.59
N ILE A 32 -18.61 21.54 13.47
CA ILE A 32 -18.88 21.41 14.90
C ILE A 32 -19.23 22.80 15.42
N PRO A 33 -20.42 22.99 16.01
CA PRO A 33 -20.81 24.29 16.58
C PRO A 33 -19.82 24.72 17.66
N GLN A 34 -19.51 26.02 17.70
CA GLN A 34 -18.53 26.57 18.65
C GLN A 34 -18.95 26.38 20.11
N ASP A 35 -20.22 26.43 20.40
CA ASP A 35 -20.83 26.21 21.71
C ASP A 35 -20.75 24.75 22.19
N SER A 36 -20.48 23.83 21.29
CA SER A 36 -20.25 22.41 21.57
C SER A 36 -18.79 22.08 21.91
N ILE A 37 -17.89 23.08 21.86
CA ILE A 37 -16.45 22.90 22.10
C ILE A 37 -16.11 23.40 23.52
N ASN A 38 -16.07 22.47 24.47
CA ASN A 38 -15.73 22.76 25.87
C ASN A 38 -14.38 22.11 26.28
N GLY A 39 -13.33 22.36 25.50
CA GLY A 39 -12.01 21.80 25.71
C GLY A 39 -11.51 21.01 24.48
N ASP A 40 -10.71 19.96 24.69
CA ASP A 40 -10.18 19.14 23.60
C ASP A 40 -11.31 18.39 22.87
N VAL A 41 -11.36 18.51 21.55
CA VAL A 41 -12.32 17.81 20.70
C VAL A 41 -11.60 16.67 19.98
N ALA A 42 -11.97 15.42 20.28
CA ALA A 42 -11.55 14.26 19.52
C ALA A 42 -12.72 13.81 18.61
N VAL A 43 -12.45 13.76 17.30
CA VAL A 43 -13.44 13.34 16.30
C VAL A 43 -13.11 11.94 15.85
N TYR A 44 -13.96 10.96 16.16
CA TYR A 44 -13.88 9.61 15.65
C TYR A 44 -14.87 9.47 14.50
N VAL A 45 -14.36 9.11 13.33
CA VAL A 45 -15.20 8.90 12.15
C VAL A 45 -15.24 7.41 11.86
N ASN A 46 -16.38 6.77 12.15
CA ASN A 46 -16.63 5.41 11.71
C ASN A 46 -17.27 5.47 10.32
N PHE A 47 -16.62 4.87 9.35
CA PHE A 47 -17.18 4.69 8.02
C PHE A 47 -17.84 3.32 7.96
N GLU A 48 -19.16 3.28 7.85
CA GLU A 48 -19.82 2.10 7.32
C GLU A 48 -19.93 2.29 5.80
N PRO A 49 -19.33 1.42 4.99
CA PRO A 49 -19.52 1.50 3.55
C PRO A 49 -21.00 1.28 3.24
N THR A 50 -21.66 2.32 2.79
CA THR A 50 -22.98 2.16 2.15
C THR A 50 -22.74 1.59 0.77
N ASP A 51 -22.72 0.30 0.69
CA ASP A 51 -22.65 -0.53 -0.50
C ASP A 51 -21.27 -1.06 -0.96
N ARG A 52 -21.11 -2.39 -0.84
CA ARG A 52 -20.73 -3.29 -1.95
C ARG A 52 -19.31 -3.60 -2.23
N ALA A 53 -18.45 -3.69 -1.56
CA ALA A 53 -17.32 -4.61 -1.59
C ALA A 53 -16.61 -4.37 -0.28
N THR A 54 -16.78 -5.25 0.65
CA THR A 54 -15.91 -5.25 1.82
C THR A 54 -14.51 -5.59 1.32
N TYR A 55 -13.67 -4.57 1.20
CA TYR A 55 -12.27 -4.78 0.94
C TYR A 55 -11.64 -5.46 2.15
N LYS A 56 -11.08 -6.65 1.95
CA LYS A 56 -10.29 -7.35 2.94
C LYS A 56 -8.82 -7.03 2.68
N LEU A 57 -8.12 -6.44 3.66
CA LEU A 57 -6.68 -6.29 3.62
C LEU A 57 -6.02 -7.67 3.55
N ILE A 58 -5.22 -7.91 2.51
CA ILE A 58 -4.50 -9.17 2.28
C ILE A 58 -2.99 -9.03 2.36
N PHE A 59 -2.47 -7.82 2.16
CA PHE A 59 -1.05 -7.49 2.31
C PHE A 59 -0.92 -6.04 2.77
N ALA A 60 0.01 -5.78 3.66
CA ALA A 60 0.43 -4.44 4.04
C ALA A 60 1.87 -4.44 4.49
N ASP A 61 2.62 -3.43 4.07
CA ASP A 61 3.87 -3.06 4.71
C ASP A 61 3.82 -1.56 5.05
N GLU A 62 3.99 -1.27 6.33
CA GLU A 62 4.02 0.09 6.88
C GLU A 62 5.47 0.56 7.07
N PHE A 63 6.44 -0.23 6.66
CA PHE A 63 7.89 0.01 6.73
C PHE A 63 8.41 0.47 8.11
N ASN A 64 7.76 0.02 9.18
CA ASN A 64 8.02 0.42 10.56
C ASN A 64 9.22 -0.28 11.23
N GLY A 65 10.15 -0.84 10.43
CA GLY A 65 11.39 -1.43 10.95
C GLY A 65 12.35 -0.38 11.53
N PRO A 66 13.40 -0.80 12.23
CA PRO A 66 14.43 0.10 12.74
C PRO A 66 15.17 0.85 11.63
N ASP A 67 15.57 2.09 11.89
CA ASP A 67 16.34 2.90 10.93
C ASP A 67 17.63 2.21 10.49
N GLY A 68 17.93 2.30 9.20
CA GLY A 68 19.10 1.69 8.57
C GLY A 68 18.97 0.18 8.30
N THR A 69 17.86 -0.46 8.65
CA THR A 69 17.64 -1.88 8.32
C THR A 69 17.05 -2.06 6.91
N GLN A 70 17.17 -3.27 6.38
CA GLN A 70 16.54 -3.65 5.12
C GLN A 70 15.04 -3.91 5.34
N PRO A 71 14.18 -3.75 4.31
CA PRO A 71 12.79 -4.17 4.37
C PRO A 71 12.66 -5.68 4.62
N ASP A 72 11.48 -6.11 5.07
CA ASP A 72 11.19 -7.49 5.44
C ASP A 72 11.45 -8.44 4.26
N ALA A 73 12.40 -9.36 4.42
CA ALA A 73 12.77 -10.34 3.41
C ALA A 73 11.68 -11.41 3.16
N ASP A 74 10.67 -11.53 4.03
CA ASP A 74 9.50 -12.38 3.79
C ASP A 74 8.47 -11.68 2.87
N ALA A 75 8.62 -10.37 2.62
CA ALA A 75 7.76 -9.57 1.77
C ALA A 75 8.44 -9.06 0.50
N TRP A 76 9.77 -8.81 0.56
CA TRP A 76 10.50 -8.10 -0.49
C TRP A 76 11.84 -8.73 -0.83
N HIS A 77 12.10 -8.87 -2.13
CA HIS A 77 13.44 -9.08 -2.68
C HIS A 77 14.01 -7.77 -3.24
N ARG A 78 15.35 -7.69 -3.31
CA ARG A 78 16.01 -6.65 -4.09
C ARG A 78 15.79 -6.93 -5.57
N CYS A 79 15.37 -5.91 -6.34
CA CYS A 79 15.27 -6.03 -7.78
C CYS A 79 16.65 -6.30 -8.40
N LEU A 80 16.71 -7.13 -9.42
CA LEU A 80 17.95 -7.50 -10.09
C LEU A 80 18.34 -6.49 -11.18
N ARG A 81 19.66 -6.28 -11.32
CA ARG A 81 20.20 -5.48 -12.42
C ARG A 81 20.09 -6.25 -13.73
N GLU A 82 19.52 -5.60 -14.74
CA GLU A 82 19.39 -6.10 -16.09
C GLU A 82 19.66 -4.97 -17.11
N SER A 83 19.09 -5.04 -18.34
CA SER A 83 19.39 -4.11 -19.42
C SER A 83 18.32 -3.05 -19.68
N ALA A 84 17.16 -3.12 -19.04
CA ALA A 84 16.12 -2.12 -19.22
C ALA A 84 16.50 -0.80 -18.54
N THR A 85 15.94 0.31 -19.01
CA THR A 85 16.27 1.65 -18.47
C THR A 85 16.11 1.71 -16.96
N TRP A 86 15.02 1.15 -16.44
CA TRP A 86 14.69 1.23 -15.02
C TRP A 86 15.62 0.39 -14.14
N ASN A 87 16.18 -0.74 -14.65
CA ASN A 87 16.95 -1.69 -13.83
C ASN A 87 18.45 -1.77 -14.19
N ARG A 88 18.92 -0.98 -15.17
CA ARG A 88 20.31 -1.07 -15.67
C ARG A 88 21.38 -0.76 -14.62
N TRP A 89 21.04 -0.03 -13.57
CA TRP A 89 21.94 0.40 -12.50
C TRP A 89 21.50 -0.04 -11.12
N LEU A 90 20.53 -0.96 -11.04
CA LEU A 90 20.11 -1.54 -9.76
C LEU A 90 21.29 -2.19 -9.02
N SER A 91 21.30 -2.03 -7.72
CA SER A 91 22.34 -2.52 -6.82
C SER A 91 21.71 -3.13 -5.56
N ASP A 92 22.39 -4.09 -4.97
CA ASP A 92 22.08 -4.67 -3.66
C ASP A 92 22.71 -3.88 -2.50
N SER A 93 23.39 -2.76 -2.77
CA SER A 93 23.93 -1.88 -1.72
C SER A 93 22.83 -1.44 -0.75
N GLU A 94 23.14 -1.49 0.54
CA GLU A 94 22.25 -1.00 1.60
C GLU A 94 22.05 0.53 1.55
N ASP A 95 22.92 1.26 0.84
CA ASP A 95 22.81 2.72 0.68
C ASP A 95 21.68 3.16 -0.24
N VAL A 96 21.14 2.26 -1.08
CA VAL A 96 20.09 2.59 -2.06
C VAL A 96 18.72 2.06 -1.70
N ILE A 97 18.60 1.15 -0.73
CA ILE A 97 17.34 0.69 -0.12
C ILE A 97 17.56 0.45 1.37
N TYR A 98 16.80 1.12 2.20
CA TYR A 98 16.79 0.93 3.64
C TYR A 98 15.52 1.51 4.26
N LEU A 99 15.24 1.17 5.53
CA LEU A 99 14.16 1.76 6.31
C LEU A 99 14.68 2.97 7.09
N SER A 100 13.90 4.04 7.13
CA SER A 100 14.19 5.20 7.97
C SER A 100 12.92 5.97 8.31
N ASP A 101 12.78 6.34 9.58
CA ASP A 101 11.65 7.12 10.10
C ASP A 101 10.29 6.53 9.68
N GLY A 102 10.17 5.18 9.75
CA GLY A 102 8.96 4.44 9.40
C GLY A 102 8.63 4.46 7.91
N LYS A 103 9.62 4.49 7.04
CA LYS A 103 9.46 4.54 5.57
C LYS A 103 10.49 3.66 4.89
N LEU A 104 10.15 3.13 3.72
CA LEU A 104 11.13 2.61 2.79
C LEU A 104 11.74 3.79 2.02
N VAL A 105 13.05 3.93 2.12
CA VAL A 105 13.84 4.88 1.35
C VAL A 105 14.43 4.16 0.15
N ALA A 106 14.07 4.59 -1.06
CA ALA A 106 14.70 4.15 -2.30
C ALA A 106 15.50 5.30 -2.91
N ARG A 107 16.75 5.03 -3.29
CA ARG A 107 17.67 6.06 -3.78
C ARG A 107 18.33 5.68 -5.10
N ALA A 108 18.76 6.71 -5.83
CA ALA A 108 19.79 6.62 -6.85
C ALA A 108 20.90 7.58 -6.46
N ILE A 109 22.11 7.07 -6.31
CA ILE A 109 23.27 7.81 -5.83
C ILE A 109 24.45 7.68 -6.78
N PRO A 110 25.38 8.65 -6.84
CA PRO A 110 26.67 8.44 -7.50
C PRO A 110 27.30 7.14 -6.99
N ASN A 111 27.80 6.32 -7.89
CA ASN A 111 28.39 5.05 -7.49
C ASN A 111 29.71 5.28 -6.73
N PRO A 112 29.79 4.87 -5.44
CA PRO A 112 30.99 5.08 -4.62
C PRO A 112 32.17 4.16 -4.99
N ASP A 113 31.91 3.07 -5.76
CA ASP A 113 32.91 2.08 -6.14
C ASP A 113 32.89 1.80 -7.66
N GLN A 114 33.20 2.82 -8.46
CA GLN A 114 33.28 2.67 -9.90
C GLN A 114 34.51 1.88 -10.39
N GLU A 115 35.42 1.54 -9.50
CA GLU A 115 36.55 0.66 -9.82
C GLU A 115 36.09 -0.80 -9.97
N SER A 116 35.24 -1.26 -9.05
CA SER A 116 34.68 -2.62 -9.09
C SER A 116 33.42 -2.74 -9.94
N ASP A 117 32.60 -1.70 -9.98
CA ASP A 117 31.36 -1.62 -10.76
C ASP A 117 31.37 -0.31 -11.60
N PRO A 118 31.66 -0.35 -12.90
CA PRO A 118 31.92 0.83 -13.69
C PRO A 118 30.68 1.68 -14.04
N VAL A 119 29.50 1.38 -13.47
CA VAL A 119 28.31 2.23 -13.68
C VAL A 119 28.46 3.55 -12.93
N PRO A 120 27.98 4.68 -13.50
CA PRO A 120 28.18 5.99 -12.88
C PRO A 120 27.32 6.20 -11.62
N MET A 121 26.19 5.50 -11.54
CA MET A 121 25.26 5.54 -10.41
C MET A 121 24.84 4.13 -10.03
N ILE A 122 24.40 3.97 -8.79
CA ILE A 122 23.65 2.79 -8.31
C ILE A 122 22.25 3.22 -7.88
N THR A 123 21.26 2.38 -8.18
CA THR A 123 19.84 2.64 -7.93
C THR A 123 19.22 1.54 -7.08
N GLY A 124 18.14 1.87 -6.36
CA GLY A 124 17.46 0.96 -5.45
C GLY A 124 16.07 0.56 -5.92
N GLY A 125 15.74 -0.72 -5.72
CA GLY A 125 14.39 -1.23 -5.95
C GLY A 125 14.13 -2.51 -5.17
N VAL A 126 12.88 -2.73 -4.81
CA VAL A 126 12.38 -3.95 -4.18
C VAL A 126 11.17 -4.48 -4.94
N GLU A 127 11.00 -5.79 -4.92
CA GLU A 127 9.88 -6.48 -5.55
C GLU A 127 9.32 -7.58 -4.66
N SER A 128 8.03 -7.86 -4.79
CA SER A 128 7.37 -8.96 -4.05
C SER A 128 7.32 -10.27 -4.86
N SER A 129 8.07 -10.38 -5.95
CA SER A 129 8.10 -11.56 -6.84
C SER A 129 8.42 -12.84 -6.07
N GLY A 130 7.58 -13.87 -6.23
CA GLY A 130 7.73 -15.16 -5.56
C GLY A 130 7.41 -15.16 -4.05
N LEU A 131 7.11 -14.02 -3.44
CA LEU A 131 6.73 -13.85 -2.03
C LEU A 131 5.27 -13.47 -1.89
N PHE A 132 4.82 -12.47 -2.64
CA PHE A 132 3.44 -12.03 -2.68
C PHE A 132 3.05 -11.57 -4.08
N ASP A 133 1.93 -12.08 -4.57
CA ASP A 133 1.24 -11.61 -5.76
C ASP A 133 -0.27 -11.60 -5.51
N PHE A 134 -1.01 -10.92 -6.36
CA PHE A 134 -2.47 -10.88 -6.27
C PHE A 134 -3.09 -10.71 -7.65
N GLN A 135 -4.32 -11.17 -7.77
CA GLN A 135 -5.16 -10.93 -8.94
C GLN A 135 -6.46 -10.27 -8.47
N TYR A 136 -6.75 -9.10 -9.04
CA TYR A 136 -7.91 -8.27 -8.71
C TYR A 136 -7.91 -7.73 -7.28
N GLY A 137 -8.58 -6.62 -7.09
CA GLY A 137 -8.69 -5.95 -5.81
C GLY A 137 -8.33 -4.48 -5.90
N LYS A 138 -7.78 -3.96 -4.82
CA LYS A 138 -7.30 -2.59 -4.72
C LYS A 138 -5.89 -2.60 -4.14
N ILE A 139 -5.00 -1.82 -4.72
CA ILE A 139 -3.67 -1.57 -4.16
C ILE A 139 -3.47 -0.06 -4.02
N GLU A 140 -2.83 0.36 -2.95
CA GLU A 140 -2.48 1.75 -2.68
C GLU A 140 -1.09 1.82 -2.07
N ALA A 141 -0.35 2.86 -2.41
CA ALA A 141 0.87 3.26 -1.71
C ALA A 141 0.87 4.77 -1.45
N ARG A 142 1.48 5.18 -0.34
CA ARG A 142 1.68 6.58 -0.02
C ARG A 142 3.13 6.95 -0.26
N ILE A 143 3.36 7.90 -1.19
CA ILE A 143 4.66 8.15 -1.79
C ILE A 143 4.97 9.63 -1.78
N LEU A 144 6.25 9.97 -1.59
CA LEU A 144 6.84 11.27 -1.81
C LEU A 144 8.12 11.10 -2.62
N THR A 145 8.34 11.96 -3.62
CA THR A 145 9.61 12.05 -4.35
C THR A 145 9.99 13.50 -4.58
N HIS A 146 11.28 13.75 -4.81
CA HIS A 146 11.78 15.08 -5.11
C HIS A 146 12.08 15.22 -6.60
N PRO A 147 11.27 15.99 -7.36
CA PRO A 147 11.47 16.17 -8.79
C PRO A 147 12.84 16.78 -9.12
N HIS A 148 13.59 16.13 -9.99
CA HIS A 148 14.86 16.60 -10.54
C HIS A 148 15.04 16.06 -11.96
N SER A 149 15.80 16.73 -12.81
CA SER A 149 16.09 16.23 -14.15
C SER A 149 16.67 14.82 -14.11
N GLY A 150 16.15 13.89 -14.88
CA GLY A 150 16.54 12.49 -14.88
C GLY A 150 15.92 11.63 -13.78
N ASN A 151 15.04 12.18 -12.92
CA ASN A 151 14.30 11.37 -11.93
C ASN A 151 13.38 10.36 -12.63
N PHE A 152 13.32 9.12 -12.11
CA PHE A 152 12.47 8.08 -12.69
C PHE A 152 12.09 7.02 -11.65
N PRO A 153 11.42 7.38 -10.55
CA PRO A 153 10.83 6.43 -9.61
C PRO A 153 9.52 5.86 -10.13
N ALA A 154 9.16 4.65 -9.63
CA ALA A 154 7.91 4.01 -9.99
C ALA A 154 7.34 3.14 -8.86
N PHE A 155 6.01 3.01 -8.88
CA PHE A 155 5.20 2.04 -8.18
C PHE A 155 4.30 1.35 -9.20
N TRP A 156 4.57 0.08 -9.44
CA TRP A 156 4.01 -0.64 -10.58
C TRP A 156 3.91 -2.14 -10.34
N LEU A 157 3.27 -2.84 -11.28
CA LEU A 157 3.00 -4.26 -11.18
C LEU A 157 3.49 -4.99 -12.43
N MET A 158 4.13 -6.14 -12.21
CA MET A 158 4.50 -7.08 -13.26
C MET A 158 3.82 -8.44 -13.06
N PRO A 159 3.45 -9.14 -14.15
CA PRO A 159 2.81 -10.44 -14.05
C PRO A 159 3.76 -11.50 -13.48
N THR A 160 3.24 -12.38 -12.62
CA THR A 160 3.99 -13.52 -12.09
C THR A 160 4.31 -14.52 -13.21
N ASP A 161 3.37 -14.77 -14.13
CA ASP A 161 3.61 -15.55 -15.34
C ASP A 161 4.03 -14.63 -16.49
N GLN A 162 5.31 -14.67 -16.86
CA GLN A 162 5.92 -13.92 -17.95
C GLN A 162 6.29 -14.79 -19.16
N SER A 163 5.61 -15.90 -19.35
CA SER A 163 5.96 -16.91 -20.38
C SER A 163 5.89 -16.40 -21.82
N LYS A 164 5.11 -15.35 -22.10
CA LYS A 164 5.01 -14.71 -23.42
C LYS A 164 6.00 -13.55 -23.60
N GLY A 165 6.64 -13.13 -22.50
CA GLY A 165 7.56 -11.99 -22.46
C GLY A 165 6.87 -10.63 -22.54
N TRP A 166 7.58 -9.62 -22.09
CA TRP A 166 7.13 -8.22 -22.15
C TRP A 166 7.05 -7.72 -23.60
N PRO A 167 6.03 -6.94 -24.00
CA PRO A 167 4.89 -6.49 -23.20
C PRO A 167 3.65 -7.41 -23.29
N ASN A 168 3.77 -8.63 -23.86
CA ASN A 168 2.63 -9.50 -24.14
C ASN A 168 1.93 -9.99 -22.86
N ASP A 169 2.67 -10.13 -21.77
CA ASP A 169 2.13 -10.55 -20.49
C ASP A 169 1.55 -9.41 -19.65
N GLY A 170 1.74 -8.17 -20.09
CA GLY A 170 1.19 -6.97 -19.48
C GLY A 170 2.15 -6.32 -18.48
N GLU A 171 1.88 -5.05 -18.17
CA GLU A 171 2.49 -4.23 -17.15
C GLU A 171 1.47 -3.18 -16.71
N ILE A 172 1.41 -2.85 -15.44
CA ILE A 172 0.50 -1.85 -14.90
C ILE A 172 1.28 -0.85 -14.07
N ASP A 173 1.45 0.36 -14.59
CA ASP A 173 2.09 1.45 -13.87
C ASP A 173 1.03 2.18 -13.06
N ILE A 174 1.08 2.00 -11.74
CA ILE A 174 0.17 2.66 -10.83
C ILE A 174 0.59 4.11 -10.67
N TRP A 175 1.88 4.34 -10.60
CA TRP A 175 2.50 5.65 -10.54
C TRP A 175 3.93 5.63 -11.06
N GLU A 176 4.24 6.56 -11.96
CA GLU A 176 5.58 6.95 -12.35
C GLU A 176 5.73 8.46 -12.22
N GLN A 177 6.94 8.94 -11.97
CA GLN A 177 7.32 10.35 -12.04
C GLN A 177 8.59 10.48 -12.88
N ILE A 178 8.67 11.50 -13.73
CA ILE A 178 9.85 11.76 -14.55
C ILE A 178 10.34 13.19 -14.41
N ASP A 179 11.65 13.33 -14.43
CA ASP A 179 12.33 14.64 -14.47
C ASP A 179 11.93 15.58 -13.32
N ALA A 180 12.05 16.88 -13.56
CA ALA A 180 11.62 17.92 -12.63
C ALA A 180 10.12 18.25 -12.73
N GLN A 181 9.28 17.28 -13.12
CA GLN A 181 7.85 17.50 -13.37
C GLN A 181 7.03 17.20 -12.12
N ASN A 182 6.08 18.08 -11.80
CA ASN A 182 5.03 17.85 -10.82
C ASN A 182 3.85 17.10 -11.49
N THR A 183 4.12 15.89 -11.99
CA THR A 183 3.15 15.09 -12.77
C THR A 183 3.29 13.62 -12.42
N ALA A 184 2.17 13.01 -12.00
CA ALA A 184 2.03 11.56 -11.87
C ALA A 184 1.59 10.97 -13.22
N TYR A 185 2.21 9.90 -13.64
CA TYR A 185 1.86 9.14 -14.85
C TYR A 185 1.28 7.79 -14.44
N HIS A 186 0.31 7.32 -15.21
CA HIS A 186 -0.42 6.07 -15.00
C HIS A 186 -0.57 5.38 -16.35
N THR A 187 -0.05 4.19 -16.52
CA THR A 187 0.04 3.56 -17.85
C THR A 187 -0.28 2.07 -17.78
N VAL A 188 -0.66 1.49 -18.90
CA VAL A 188 -0.61 0.05 -19.13
C VAL A 188 0.21 -0.25 -20.38
N HIS A 189 1.05 -1.29 -20.27
CA HIS A 189 1.73 -1.86 -21.40
C HIS A 189 1.20 -3.26 -21.70
N SER A 190 0.95 -3.50 -22.98
CA SER A 190 0.50 -4.79 -23.52
C SER A 190 0.91 -4.89 -24.98
N ASN A 191 0.75 -6.04 -25.60
CA ASN A 191 0.97 -6.14 -27.06
C ASN A 191 0.10 -5.13 -27.83
N TRP A 192 -1.14 -4.94 -27.40
CA TRP A 192 -2.09 -4.02 -28.02
C TRP A 192 -1.64 -2.56 -27.96
N THR A 193 -1.18 -2.12 -26.79
CA THR A 193 -0.82 -0.72 -26.58
C THR A 193 0.58 -0.39 -27.06
N TYR A 194 1.57 -1.25 -26.78
CA TYR A 194 2.97 -0.97 -27.04
C TYR A 194 3.40 -1.37 -28.46
N ASN A 195 3.22 -2.65 -28.85
CA ASN A 195 3.68 -3.13 -30.14
C ASN A 195 2.77 -2.68 -31.27
N LEU A 196 1.44 -2.66 -31.07
CA LEU A 196 0.46 -2.29 -32.09
C LEU A 196 0.06 -0.81 -32.05
N GLY A 197 0.51 -0.05 -31.05
CA GLY A 197 0.29 1.40 -30.94
C GLY A 197 -1.16 1.83 -30.66
N ASN A 198 -2.02 0.93 -30.20
CA ASN A 198 -3.44 1.22 -29.92
C ASN A 198 -3.61 1.88 -28.53
N THR A 199 -3.24 3.14 -28.40
CA THR A 199 -3.17 3.85 -27.12
C THR A 199 -4.40 4.73 -26.82
N SER A 200 -5.32 4.89 -27.77
CA SER A 200 -6.41 5.89 -27.68
C SER A 200 -7.76 5.31 -27.29
N ASN A 201 -8.03 4.04 -27.60
CA ASN A 201 -9.32 3.40 -27.32
C ASN A 201 -9.16 1.91 -26.96
N PRO A 202 -9.25 1.56 -25.66
CA PRO A 202 -9.28 2.48 -24.52
C PRO A 202 -7.97 3.26 -24.38
N LYS A 203 -8.06 4.45 -23.79
CA LYS A 203 -6.86 5.27 -23.52
C LYS A 203 -5.96 4.55 -22.52
N SER A 204 -4.69 4.33 -22.88
CA SER A 204 -3.75 3.47 -22.13
C SER A 204 -2.86 4.23 -21.14
N SER A 205 -2.80 5.55 -21.22
CA SER A 205 -1.97 6.38 -20.34
C SER A 205 -2.71 7.63 -19.90
N TYR A 206 -2.53 8.00 -18.65
CA TYR A 206 -3.11 9.17 -18.00
C TYR A 206 -2.04 9.92 -17.22
N ASN A 207 -2.27 11.19 -16.97
CA ASN A 207 -1.43 11.98 -16.08
C ASN A 207 -2.27 12.92 -15.21
N GLU A 208 -1.76 13.24 -14.03
CA GLU A 208 -2.36 14.18 -13.10
C GLU A 208 -1.27 15.11 -12.56
N SER A 209 -1.58 16.41 -12.47
CA SER A 209 -0.67 17.38 -11.86
C SER A 209 -0.72 17.25 -10.34
N VAL A 210 0.44 16.99 -9.72
CA VAL A 210 0.57 16.69 -8.29
C VAL A 210 1.85 17.33 -7.75
N GLU A 211 1.79 17.96 -6.57
CA GLU A 211 3.00 18.49 -5.87
C GLU A 211 3.84 17.32 -5.33
N MET A 212 4.83 16.85 -6.09
CA MET A 212 5.58 15.62 -5.81
C MET A 212 6.42 15.64 -4.53
N ASP A 213 6.79 16.82 -4.02
CA ASP A 213 7.51 17.03 -2.76
C ASP A 213 6.63 16.89 -1.51
N ARG A 214 5.41 16.37 -1.68
CA ARG A 214 4.46 16.02 -0.62
C ARG A 214 3.99 14.59 -0.76
N TYR A 215 3.61 14.00 0.37
CA TYR A 215 2.99 12.67 0.34
C TYR A 215 1.63 12.70 -0.31
N HIS A 216 1.47 11.86 -1.33
CA HIS A 216 0.20 11.54 -1.97
C HIS A 216 -0.04 10.04 -1.93
N THR A 217 -1.32 9.65 -1.97
CA THR A 217 -1.72 8.25 -2.09
C THR A 217 -2.03 7.94 -3.55
N TYR A 218 -1.29 7.03 -4.13
CA TYR A 218 -1.52 6.50 -5.47
C TYR A 218 -2.15 5.13 -5.37
N GLY A 219 -3.19 4.87 -6.15
CA GLY A 219 -3.95 3.64 -6.05
C GLY A 219 -4.46 3.11 -7.37
N LEU A 220 -4.70 1.81 -7.38
CA LEU A 220 -5.33 1.08 -8.48
C LEU A 220 -6.48 0.24 -7.94
N GLU A 221 -7.66 0.36 -8.53
CA GLU A 221 -8.71 -0.65 -8.46
C GLU A 221 -8.68 -1.50 -9.73
N TRP A 222 -8.63 -2.80 -9.54
CA TRP A 222 -8.48 -3.77 -10.61
C TRP A 222 -9.50 -4.90 -10.47
N ASN A 223 -10.25 -5.14 -11.53
CA ASN A 223 -11.21 -6.24 -11.60
C ASN A 223 -11.16 -6.93 -12.98
N GLU A 224 -12.01 -7.92 -13.21
CA GLU A 224 -12.05 -8.73 -14.44
C GLU A 224 -12.26 -7.90 -15.73
N SER A 225 -12.78 -6.68 -15.61
CA SER A 225 -13.18 -5.86 -16.75
C SER A 225 -12.56 -4.47 -16.81
N SER A 226 -11.87 -4.02 -15.76
CA SER A 226 -11.32 -2.67 -15.74
C SER A 226 -10.18 -2.48 -14.74
N LEU A 227 -9.28 -1.56 -15.10
CA LEU A 227 -8.31 -0.91 -14.22
C LEU A 227 -8.76 0.53 -14.02
N ARG A 228 -8.63 1.05 -12.80
CA ARG A 228 -8.93 2.45 -12.46
C ARG A 228 -7.86 3.00 -11.55
N TRP A 229 -7.26 4.12 -11.95
CA TRP A 229 -6.21 4.78 -11.17
C TRP A 229 -6.78 5.89 -10.32
N TYR A 230 -6.18 6.08 -9.15
CA TYR A 230 -6.59 7.08 -8.17
C TYR A 230 -5.38 7.84 -7.65
N VAL A 231 -5.54 9.14 -7.45
CA VAL A 231 -4.62 10.00 -6.70
C VAL A 231 -5.43 10.65 -5.58
N ASP A 232 -5.01 10.44 -4.33
CA ASP A 232 -5.69 10.92 -3.12
C ASP A 232 -7.20 10.58 -3.10
N GLY A 233 -7.54 9.39 -3.55
CA GLY A 233 -8.93 8.91 -3.63
C GLY A 233 -9.76 9.48 -4.78
N LYS A 234 -9.21 10.36 -5.62
CA LYS A 234 -9.84 10.86 -6.85
C LYS A 234 -9.46 9.96 -8.01
N GLN A 235 -10.44 9.42 -8.73
CA GLN A 235 -10.17 8.68 -9.97
C GLN A 235 -9.60 9.61 -11.04
N VAL A 236 -8.46 9.23 -11.62
CA VAL A 236 -7.72 10.01 -12.62
C VAL A 236 -7.65 9.32 -13.98
N GLY A 237 -7.88 8.01 -14.03
CA GLY A 237 -7.86 7.25 -15.27
C GLY A 237 -8.62 5.93 -15.19
N SER A 238 -8.85 5.32 -16.34
CA SER A 238 -9.41 3.96 -16.43
C SER A 238 -9.07 3.28 -17.75
N TYR A 239 -8.81 1.96 -17.68
CA TYR A 239 -8.60 1.11 -18.86
C TYR A 239 -9.58 -0.05 -18.81
N ALA A 240 -10.46 -0.15 -19.81
CA ALA A 240 -11.49 -1.18 -19.87
C ALA A 240 -11.07 -2.35 -20.74
N LYS A 241 -11.42 -3.57 -20.33
CA LYS A 241 -11.35 -4.76 -21.17
C LYS A 241 -12.26 -4.61 -22.38
N SER A 242 -11.72 -4.84 -23.57
CA SER A 242 -12.50 -4.80 -24.79
C SER A 242 -13.56 -5.92 -24.86
N THR A 243 -14.65 -5.66 -25.56
CA THR A 243 -15.59 -6.69 -25.98
C THR A 243 -15.30 -7.21 -27.40
N ASP A 244 -14.35 -6.58 -28.08
CA ASP A 244 -13.91 -6.98 -29.41
C ASP A 244 -12.93 -8.16 -29.33
N THR A 245 -13.29 -9.27 -29.97
CA THR A 245 -12.49 -10.49 -30.00
C THR A 245 -11.13 -10.29 -30.67
N GLU A 246 -11.05 -9.45 -31.70
CA GLU A 246 -9.78 -9.15 -32.39
C GLU A 246 -8.82 -8.40 -31.46
N ALA A 247 -9.31 -7.40 -30.76
CA ALA A 247 -8.52 -6.66 -29.76
C ALA A 247 -8.01 -7.59 -28.64
N LEU A 248 -8.86 -8.45 -28.10
CA LEU A 248 -8.48 -9.42 -27.05
C LEU A 248 -7.46 -10.43 -27.56
N THR A 249 -7.63 -10.95 -28.79
CA THR A 249 -6.66 -11.88 -29.42
C THR A 249 -5.29 -11.21 -29.63
N ASN A 250 -5.29 -9.92 -29.89
CA ASN A 250 -4.10 -9.11 -30.05
C ASN A 250 -3.53 -8.58 -28.72
N GLY A 251 -3.98 -9.12 -27.57
CA GLY A 251 -3.39 -8.84 -26.27
C GLY A 251 -3.79 -7.50 -25.67
N GLN A 252 -5.03 -7.04 -25.96
CA GLN A 252 -5.58 -5.84 -25.32
C GLN A 252 -5.74 -5.99 -23.80
N TRP A 253 -6.00 -7.21 -23.32
CA TRP A 253 -6.25 -7.47 -21.92
C TRP A 253 -5.44 -8.65 -21.38
N PRO A 254 -4.15 -8.46 -21.03
CA PRO A 254 -3.34 -9.49 -20.38
C PRO A 254 -3.48 -9.50 -18.84
N PHE A 255 -4.41 -8.74 -18.28
CA PHE A 255 -4.57 -8.45 -16.85
C PHE A 255 -5.56 -9.41 -16.15
N ASP A 256 -5.59 -10.69 -16.55
CA ASP A 256 -6.42 -11.75 -15.97
C ASP A 256 -5.59 -12.88 -15.33
N LYS A 257 -4.48 -12.49 -14.73
CA LYS A 257 -3.54 -13.32 -13.99
C LYS A 257 -3.00 -12.57 -12.76
N ALA A 258 -2.22 -13.24 -11.91
CA ALA A 258 -1.59 -12.60 -10.76
C ALA A 258 -0.41 -11.70 -11.17
N PHE A 259 -0.25 -10.59 -10.45
CA PHE A 259 0.84 -9.62 -10.58
C PHE A 259 1.50 -9.39 -9.22
N TYR A 260 2.82 -9.17 -9.24
CA TYR A 260 3.61 -8.78 -8.08
C TYR A 260 3.95 -7.29 -8.11
N ILE A 261 4.37 -6.76 -6.98
CA ILE A 261 4.59 -5.32 -6.74
C ILE A 261 6.06 -4.99 -6.95
N ILE A 262 6.34 -3.85 -7.58
CA ILE A 262 7.69 -3.26 -7.68
C ILE A 262 7.65 -1.82 -7.16
N LEU A 263 8.60 -1.48 -6.31
CA LEU A 263 8.86 -0.13 -5.80
C LEU A 263 10.31 0.22 -6.09
N ASN A 264 10.57 1.27 -6.86
CA ASN A 264 11.94 1.61 -7.21
C ASN A 264 12.19 3.12 -7.34
N GLN A 265 13.46 3.49 -7.13
CA GLN A 265 14.04 4.73 -7.57
C GLN A 265 15.01 4.42 -8.68
N SER A 266 14.62 4.70 -9.90
CA SER A 266 15.46 4.60 -11.09
C SER A 266 15.82 5.97 -11.63
N VAL A 267 16.62 6.02 -12.68
CA VAL A 267 16.99 7.26 -13.36
C VAL A 267 16.91 7.11 -14.88
N GLY A 268 16.61 8.21 -15.55
CA GLY A 268 16.42 8.27 -16.99
C GLY A 268 17.70 8.09 -17.79
N ASN A 269 17.54 7.89 -19.11
CA ASN A 269 18.60 7.68 -20.10
C ASN A 269 18.39 8.51 -21.37
N GLY A 270 17.68 9.64 -21.26
CA GLY A 270 17.34 10.49 -22.40
C GLY A 270 16.18 10.02 -23.26
N SER A 271 15.48 8.92 -22.85
CA SER A 271 14.31 8.40 -23.56
C SER A 271 13.00 8.88 -22.92
N TRP A 272 12.44 8.10 -21.98
CA TRP A 272 11.22 8.48 -21.25
C TRP A 272 11.49 9.62 -20.26
N ALA A 273 12.53 9.52 -19.45
CA ALA A 273 13.06 10.59 -18.63
C ALA A 273 14.41 11.07 -19.20
N ALA A 274 14.79 12.32 -18.97
CA ALA A 274 16.08 12.89 -19.36
C ALA A 274 17.26 12.03 -18.86
N ASP A 275 18.44 12.24 -19.40
CA ASP A 275 19.64 11.61 -18.85
C ASP A 275 19.81 11.96 -17.37
N ALA A 276 20.25 10.98 -16.60
CA ALA A 276 20.53 11.15 -15.18
C ALA A 276 21.60 12.23 -14.92
N ASP A 277 21.36 13.08 -13.94
CA ASP A 277 22.43 13.88 -13.33
C ASP A 277 23.22 12.95 -12.40
N VAL A 278 24.38 12.51 -12.86
CA VAL A 278 25.16 11.47 -12.17
C VAL A 278 25.82 11.96 -10.88
N ASP A 279 25.84 13.27 -10.63
CA ASP A 279 26.33 13.88 -9.41
C ASP A 279 25.21 14.15 -8.38
N HIS A 280 23.94 13.94 -8.77
CA HIS A 280 22.77 14.15 -7.93
C HIS A 280 22.39 12.88 -7.18
N THR A 281 21.86 13.04 -5.97
CA THR A 281 21.17 11.97 -5.23
C THR A 281 19.67 12.11 -5.40
N TYR A 282 19.05 11.12 -6.02
CA TYR A 282 17.61 11.02 -6.13
C TYR A 282 17.05 10.18 -4.99
N GLU A 283 15.89 10.54 -4.47
CA GLU A 283 15.27 9.84 -3.35
C GLU A 283 13.76 9.82 -3.50
N THR A 284 13.19 8.63 -3.26
CA THR A 284 11.75 8.42 -3.15
C THR A 284 11.45 7.70 -1.84
N LEU A 285 10.44 8.19 -1.14
CA LEU A 285 10.00 7.70 0.15
C LEU A 285 8.64 7.01 0.00
N PHE A 286 8.58 5.73 0.35
CA PHE A 286 7.32 4.98 0.43
C PHE A 286 6.94 4.84 1.90
N ASP A 287 5.86 5.51 2.30
CA ASP A 287 5.38 5.53 3.68
C ASP A 287 4.70 4.20 4.05
N TRP A 288 3.90 3.67 3.12
CA TRP A 288 3.29 2.36 3.22
C TRP A 288 2.80 1.86 1.86
N VAL A 289 2.59 0.54 1.76
CA VAL A 289 1.85 -0.11 0.67
C VAL A 289 0.83 -1.08 1.23
N ARG A 290 -0.38 -1.13 0.64
CA ARG A 290 -1.51 -1.96 1.11
C ARG A 290 -2.27 -2.54 -0.05
N VAL A 291 -2.58 -3.83 0.02
CA VAL A 291 -3.39 -4.55 -0.99
C VAL A 291 -4.64 -5.10 -0.34
N TYR A 292 -5.75 -4.91 -1.01
CA TYR A 292 -7.07 -5.33 -0.56
C TYR A 292 -7.74 -6.17 -1.64
N GLN A 293 -8.37 -7.27 -1.27
CA GLN A 293 -9.25 -8.02 -2.17
C GLN A 293 -10.70 -7.64 -1.97
N TYR A 294 -11.49 -7.73 -3.05
CA TYR A 294 -12.93 -7.66 -2.96
C TYR A 294 -13.42 -8.85 -2.13
N GLY A 295 -14.06 -8.59 -1.01
CA GLY A 295 -14.85 -9.58 -0.31
C GLY A 295 -16.04 -9.93 -1.19
N THR A 296 -16.19 -11.17 -1.60
CA THR A 296 -17.44 -11.64 -2.12
C THR A 296 -18.47 -11.50 -1.01
N SER A 297 -19.43 -10.60 -1.17
CA SER A 297 -20.68 -10.68 -0.40
C SER A 297 -21.43 -11.93 -0.86
N VAL A 298 -20.99 -13.10 -0.43
CA VAL A 298 -21.86 -14.26 -0.36
C VAL A 298 -22.95 -13.84 0.60
N GLY A 299 -24.19 -13.83 0.10
CA GLY A 299 -25.36 -13.38 0.84
C GLY A 299 -25.36 -13.90 2.27
N ILE A 300 -25.71 -13.02 3.17
CA ILE A 300 -25.91 -13.17 4.62
C ILE A 300 -25.82 -14.64 5.11
N GLY A 301 -24.62 -15.19 5.11
CA GLY A 301 -24.21 -16.25 5.96
C GLY A 301 -23.42 -15.56 7.08
N ASN A 302 -23.88 -15.69 8.29
CA ASN A 302 -23.31 -15.08 9.50
C ASN A 302 -21.81 -14.87 9.39
N ILE A 303 -21.33 -13.60 9.38
CA ILE A 303 -19.94 -13.26 9.66
C ILE A 303 -19.68 -13.56 11.13
N THR A 304 -19.53 -14.83 11.43
CA THR A 304 -19.09 -15.37 12.73
C THR A 304 -17.76 -16.09 12.59
N ASP A 305 -16.91 -15.69 11.63
CA ASP A 305 -15.68 -16.43 11.37
C ASP A 305 -14.41 -15.81 11.95
N LYS A 306 -14.51 -14.72 12.69
CA LYS A 306 -13.41 -14.34 13.58
C LYS A 306 -13.57 -15.05 14.92
N PRO A 307 -12.50 -15.63 15.45
CA PRO A 307 -12.53 -16.14 16.81
C PRO A 307 -12.97 -15.04 17.77
N THR A 308 -13.95 -15.33 18.61
CA THR A 308 -14.33 -14.41 19.68
C THR A 308 -13.42 -14.68 20.87
N PHE A 309 -12.72 -13.65 21.31
CA PHE A 309 -11.81 -13.75 22.45
C PHE A 309 -12.47 -13.19 23.70
N SER A 310 -12.33 -13.92 24.80
CA SER A 310 -12.54 -13.40 26.15
C SER A 310 -11.17 -13.18 26.78
N VAL A 311 -10.86 -11.95 27.15
CA VAL A 311 -9.58 -11.57 27.74
C VAL A 311 -9.84 -10.89 29.07
N SER A 312 -9.23 -11.40 30.14
CA SER A 312 -9.28 -10.81 31.48
C SER A 312 -7.90 -10.84 32.12
N ALA A 313 -7.69 -10.04 33.16
CA ALA A 313 -6.44 -10.02 33.89
C ALA A 313 -6.68 -10.17 35.40
N SER A 314 -5.74 -10.81 36.05
CA SER A 314 -5.56 -10.86 37.49
C SER A 314 -4.11 -10.50 37.84
N ARG A 315 -3.77 -10.45 39.12
CA ARG A 315 -2.42 -10.07 39.55
C ARG A 315 -1.34 -10.95 38.90
N GLY A 316 -0.54 -10.36 38.01
CA GLY A 316 0.56 -11.03 37.33
C GLY A 316 0.12 -12.00 36.22
N GLN A 317 -1.14 -12.00 35.81
CA GLN A 317 -1.66 -12.97 34.84
C GLN A 317 -2.66 -12.37 33.87
N ILE A 318 -2.63 -12.86 32.63
CA ILE A 318 -3.66 -12.62 31.60
C ILE A 318 -4.34 -13.95 31.30
N HIS A 319 -5.66 -13.98 31.35
CA HIS A 319 -6.49 -15.14 31.02
C HIS A 319 -7.14 -14.92 29.67
N ILE A 320 -6.96 -15.85 28.75
CA ILE A 320 -7.44 -15.76 27.37
C ILE A 320 -8.21 -17.02 27.04
N SER A 321 -9.38 -16.87 26.46
CA SER A 321 -10.09 -18.00 25.82
C SER A 321 -10.63 -17.57 24.46
N SER A 322 -10.90 -18.52 23.60
CA SER A 322 -11.45 -18.30 22.27
C SER A 322 -12.53 -19.34 22.00
N ASP A 323 -13.56 -18.97 21.24
CA ASP A 323 -14.63 -19.89 20.83
C ASP A 323 -14.16 -20.98 19.84
N ARG A 324 -12.96 -20.83 19.28
CA ARG A 324 -12.28 -21.78 18.36
C ARG A 324 -10.77 -21.59 18.40
N PRO A 325 -9.96 -22.55 17.89
CA PRO A 325 -8.52 -22.42 17.83
C PRO A 325 -8.10 -21.16 17.04
N ALA A 326 -7.25 -20.33 17.66
CA ALA A 326 -6.75 -19.09 17.07
C ALA A 326 -5.33 -18.80 17.55
N ALA A 327 -4.45 -18.45 16.63
CA ALA A 327 -3.11 -18.00 16.94
C ALA A 327 -3.14 -16.50 17.34
N LEU A 328 -2.44 -16.15 18.42
CA LEU A 328 -2.30 -14.78 18.87
C LEU A 328 -1.02 -14.53 19.65
N ALA A 329 -0.73 -13.26 19.90
CA ALA A 329 0.37 -12.85 20.76
C ALA A 329 -0.13 -11.95 21.91
N VAL A 330 0.59 -11.97 23.02
CA VAL A 330 0.49 -11.01 24.13
C VAL A 330 1.67 -10.07 24.02
N THR A 331 1.42 -8.80 23.75
CA THR A 331 2.47 -7.78 23.62
C THR A 331 2.30 -6.70 24.67
N ASP A 332 3.39 -6.09 25.13
CA ASP A 332 3.30 -4.89 25.99
C ASP A 332 3.05 -3.63 25.16
N ALA A 333 2.91 -2.50 25.84
CA ALA A 333 2.66 -1.20 25.19
C ALA A 333 3.82 -0.71 24.32
N ALA A 334 5.02 -1.32 24.43
CA ALA A 334 6.17 -1.06 23.60
C ALA A 334 6.30 -2.05 22.43
N GLY A 335 5.29 -2.92 22.22
CA GLY A 335 5.26 -3.90 21.16
C GLY A 335 6.09 -5.18 21.42
N ARG A 336 6.75 -5.32 22.58
CA ARG A 336 7.52 -6.54 22.90
C ARG A 336 6.56 -7.71 23.16
N VAL A 337 6.84 -8.85 22.52
CA VAL A 337 6.07 -10.08 22.67
C VAL A 337 6.46 -10.78 23.98
N HIS A 338 5.48 -11.00 24.87
CA HIS A 338 5.62 -11.75 26.10
C HIS A 338 5.19 -13.21 25.96
N TRP A 339 4.27 -13.47 25.04
CA TRP A 339 3.82 -14.81 24.70
C TRP A 339 3.26 -14.84 23.27
N ARG A 340 3.44 -15.96 22.59
CA ARG A 340 2.83 -16.27 21.30
C ARG A 340 2.43 -17.72 21.26
N GLY A 341 1.23 -18.03 20.79
CA GLY A 341 0.72 -19.39 20.70
C GLY A 341 -0.70 -19.45 20.17
N THR A 342 -1.25 -20.66 20.16
CA THR A 342 -2.65 -20.91 19.80
C THR A 342 -3.45 -21.09 21.09
N VAL A 343 -4.57 -20.39 21.20
CA VAL A 343 -5.62 -20.63 22.19
C VAL A 343 -6.76 -21.37 21.52
N ASP A 344 -7.31 -22.34 22.19
CA ASP A 344 -8.50 -23.10 21.80
C ASP A 344 -9.61 -22.85 22.83
N GLY A 345 -10.77 -23.45 22.71
CA GLY A 345 -11.92 -23.21 23.58
C GLY A 345 -11.67 -23.37 25.11
N GLN A 346 -10.44 -23.68 25.52
CA GLN A 346 -10.04 -23.77 26.92
C GLN A 346 -9.34 -22.49 27.39
N PRO A 347 -9.54 -22.06 28.66
CA PRO A 347 -8.84 -20.89 29.20
C PRO A 347 -7.32 -21.12 29.22
N HIS A 348 -6.59 -20.21 28.60
CA HIS A 348 -5.14 -20.17 28.61
C HIS A 348 -4.65 -19.03 29.50
N THR A 349 -3.65 -19.29 30.36
CA THR A 349 -3.11 -18.29 31.29
C THR A 349 -1.67 -17.96 30.93
N VAL A 350 -1.40 -16.67 30.73
CA VAL A 350 -0.07 -16.13 30.46
C VAL A 350 0.42 -15.34 31.66
N ASN A 351 1.55 -15.73 32.23
CA ASN A 351 2.17 -15.00 33.34
C ASN A 351 2.96 -13.81 32.78
N VAL A 352 2.68 -12.63 33.26
CA VAL A 352 3.33 -11.37 32.84
C VAL A 352 3.52 -10.42 34.03
N PRO A 353 4.51 -9.54 34.03
CA PRO A 353 4.66 -8.48 35.03
C PRO A 353 3.43 -7.54 35.06
N THR A 354 3.30 -6.76 36.14
CA THR A 354 2.36 -5.64 36.20
C THR A 354 2.60 -4.68 35.00
N GLY A 355 1.53 -4.33 34.29
CA GLY A 355 1.67 -3.47 33.11
C GLY A 355 0.44 -3.46 32.19
N ILE A 356 0.60 -2.76 31.08
CA ILE A 356 -0.42 -2.70 30.02
C ILE A 356 -0.02 -3.62 28.87
N TYR A 357 -0.95 -4.45 28.44
CA TYR A 357 -0.76 -5.42 27.37
C TYR A 357 -1.83 -5.30 26.29
N ILE A 358 -1.49 -5.73 25.09
CA ILE A 358 -2.41 -5.86 23.96
C ILE A 358 -2.55 -7.36 23.64
N VAL A 359 -3.77 -7.84 23.57
CA VAL A 359 -4.10 -9.24 23.31
C VAL A 359 -5.29 -9.29 22.36
N ALA A 360 -5.14 -9.84 21.18
CA ALA A 360 -6.19 -9.91 20.15
C ALA A 360 -6.92 -8.56 19.94
N GLY A 361 -6.16 -7.45 19.95
CA GLY A 361 -6.73 -6.09 19.84
C GLY A 361 -7.33 -5.52 21.12
N HIS A 362 -7.39 -6.27 22.21
CA HIS A 362 -7.87 -5.81 23.52
C HIS A 362 -6.73 -5.26 24.38
N LYS A 363 -6.93 -4.06 24.93
CA LYS A 363 -6.03 -3.48 25.92
C LYS A 363 -6.36 -4.05 27.31
N VAL A 364 -5.37 -4.63 27.96
CA VAL A 364 -5.51 -5.30 29.26
C VAL A 364 -4.54 -4.70 30.27
N LEU A 365 -5.04 -4.30 31.44
CA LEU A 365 -4.23 -3.85 32.56
C LEU A 365 -4.04 -5.01 33.54
N VAL A 366 -2.80 -5.42 33.75
CA VAL A 366 -2.41 -6.44 34.74
C VAL A 366 -1.96 -5.71 36.00
N PRO A 367 -2.67 -5.89 37.12
CA PRO A 367 -2.35 -5.23 38.40
C PRO A 367 -1.14 -5.86 39.10
#